data_7f2d21fb2891f11f0f3abe482f45a02b
#
_entry.id   7f2d21fb2891f11f0f3abe482f45a02b
#
_cell.length_a   1.000
_cell.length_b   1.000
_cell.length_c   1.000
_cell.angle_alpha   90.00
_cell.angle_beta   90.00
_cell.angle_gamma   90.00
#
_symmetry.space_group_name_H-M   'P 1'
#
loop_
_entity.id
_entity.type
_entity.pdbx_description
1 polymer ?
#
loop_
_entity_poly.entity_id
_entity_poly.type
_entity_poly.pdbx_seq_one_letter_code
_entity_poly.pdbx_strand_id
1 'polypeptide(L)'
;SVTVVIEPDGFLPDGILSPFIYYLGYESGKALYFNQVAVPEFWEIAGNNQFAHILEDSRERGVIHYVDAPQARLVKQVDWKDLSGRIYQADHYNRYGACFAKTTYSADGQAILTKYQDAKGQEIVLENHVTGDILLTLPGQALRHFKNRVEFTIFFLQDLGIDTRHLL
;
A
#
# COMPACT_ATOMS: atom_id res chain seq x y z
N SER A 1 -11.79 18.63 14.06
CA SER A 1 -12.16 17.20 14.07
C SER A 1 -11.23 16.42 13.17
N VAL A 2 -10.95 15.18 13.52
CA VAL A 2 -10.09 14.27 12.76
C VAL A 2 -10.97 13.15 12.21
N THR A 3 -10.83 12.86 10.92
CA THR A 3 -11.50 11.70 10.30
C THR A 3 -10.49 10.56 10.21
N VAL A 4 -10.88 9.39 10.69
CA VAL A 4 -10.06 8.18 10.66
C VAL A 4 -10.73 7.15 9.77
N VAL A 5 -9.95 6.56 8.87
CA VAL A 5 -10.38 5.45 8.02
C VAL A 5 -9.54 4.22 8.33
N ILE A 6 -10.15 3.05 8.21
CA ILE A 6 -9.48 1.77 8.45
C ILE A 6 -8.61 1.37 7.26
N GLU A 7 -9.02 1.77 6.05
CA GLU A 7 -8.38 1.32 4.81
C GLU A 7 -7.01 1.95 4.61
N PRO A 8 -6.00 1.17 4.17
CA PRO A 8 -4.72 1.72 3.77
C PRO A 8 -4.84 2.40 2.40
N ASP A 9 -4.54 3.68 2.34
CA ASP A 9 -4.55 4.46 1.10
C ASP A 9 -3.38 5.45 1.12
N GLY A 10 -2.51 5.37 0.13
CA GLY A 10 -1.34 6.25 0.01
C GLY A 10 -1.68 7.67 -0.45
N PHE A 11 -2.93 7.95 -0.80
CA PHE A 11 -3.39 9.24 -1.33
C PHE A 11 -4.51 9.85 -0.51
N LEU A 12 -4.52 9.59 0.79
CA LEU A 12 -5.53 10.18 1.68
C LEU A 12 -5.47 11.71 1.64
N PRO A 13 -6.63 12.39 1.57
CA PRO A 13 -6.68 13.84 1.69
C PRO A 13 -6.15 14.31 3.05
N ASP A 14 -5.72 15.56 3.10
CA ASP A 14 -5.30 16.18 4.35
C ASP A 14 -6.42 16.12 5.40
N GLY A 15 -6.05 15.82 6.65
CA GLY A 15 -7.01 15.69 7.75
C GLY A 15 -7.68 14.32 7.85
N ILE A 16 -7.41 13.40 6.92
CA ILE A 16 -7.87 12.02 7.01
C ILE A 16 -6.67 11.13 7.36
N LEU A 17 -6.83 10.31 8.42
CA LEU A 17 -5.77 9.44 8.92
C LEU A 17 -6.16 7.97 8.77
N SER A 18 -5.15 7.13 8.57
CA SER A 18 -5.27 5.67 8.64
C SER A 18 -4.13 5.12 9.49
N PRO A 19 -4.39 4.14 10.36
CA PRO A 19 -3.33 3.54 11.17
C PRO A 19 -2.24 2.89 10.32
N PHE A 20 -2.60 2.33 9.15
CA PHE A 20 -1.62 1.72 8.24
C PHE A 20 -0.64 2.72 7.63
N ILE A 21 -1.04 4.00 7.53
CA ILE A 21 -0.24 5.05 6.88
C ILE A 21 0.47 5.91 7.91
N TYR A 22 -0.20 6.23 9.01
CA TYR A 22 0.30 7.14 10.04
C TYR A 22 1.67 6.75 10.58
N TYR A 23 1.86 5.45 10.90
CA TYR A 23 3.09 4.97 11.50
C TYR A 23 4.26 4.87 10.52
N LEU A 24 4.02 5.03 9.22
CA LEU A 24 5.07 4.98 8.21
C LEU A 24 5.85 6.29 8.10
N GLY A 25 5.24 7.42 8.44
CA GLY A 25 5.92 8.70 8.60
C GLY A 25 6.47 9.34 7.34
N TYR A 26 5.90 9.06 6.15
CA TYR A 26 6.31 9.74 4.93
C TYR A 26 5.94 11.22 4.98
N GLU A 27 6.89 12.10 4.60
CA GLU A 27 6.72 13.54 4.73
C GLU A 27 7.01 14.32 3.45
N SER A 28 7.77 13.78 2.51
CA SER A 28 8.24 14.50 1.34
C SER A 28 8.35 13.61 0.11
N GLY A 29 8.29 14.24 -1.04
CA GLY A 29 8.37 13.59 -2.33
C GLY A 29 7.23 13.97 -3.25
N LYS A 30 7.24 13.41 -4.46
CA LYS A 30 6.20 13.59 -5.46
C LYS A 30 5.67 12.25 -5.91
N ALA A 31 4.37 12.17 -6.15
CA ALA A 31 3.75 10.99 -6.73
C ALA A 31 4.46 10.60 -8.04
N LEU A 32 4.63 9.30 -8.25
CA LEU A 32 5.22 8.80 -9.49
C LEU A 32 4.26 9.00 -10.66
N TYR A 33 4.81 9.45 -11.77
CA TYR A 33 4.14 9.38 -13.06
C TYR A 33 4.29 7.95 -13.60
N PHE A 34 3.33 7.49 -14.42
CA PHE A 34 3.25 6.06 -14.78
C PHE A 34 4.54 5.48 -15.38
N ASN A 35 5.26 6.26 -16.20
CA ASN A 35 6.47 5.78 -16.85
C ASN A 35 7.73 5.87 -15.98
N GLN A 36 7.59 6.29 -14.72
CA GLN A 36 8.69 6.34 -13.76
C GLN A 36 8.77 5.07 -12.90
N VAL A 37 7.83 4.14 -13.05
CA VAL A 37 7.89 2.85 -12.35
C VAL A 37 9.13 2.10 -12.78
N ALA A 38 9.92 1.61 -11.80
CA ALA A 38 11.12 0.83 -12.09
C ALA A 38 10.73 -0.54 -12.66
N VAL A 39 11.25 -0.85 -13.83
CA VAL A 39 11.04 -2.14 -14.50
C VAL A 39 12.40 -2.71 -14.93
N PRO A 40 12.52 -4.04 -15.12
CA PRO A 40 13.73 -4.62 -15.65
C PRO A 40 14.13 -4.01 -17.00
N GLU A 41 15.42 -4.06 -17.28
CA GLU A 41 15.96 -3.55 -18.55
C GLU A 41 15.26 -4.20 -19.74
N PHE A 42 14.98 -3.41 -20.77
CA PHE A 42 14.28 -3.77 -22.01
C PHE A 42 12.78 -4.06 -21.86
N TRP A 43 12.21 -3.98 -20.67
CA TRP A 43 10.76 -4.00 -20.55
C TRP A 43 10.19 -2.64 -20.90
N GLU A 44 8.98 -2.63 -21.44
CA GLU A 44 8.30 -1.42 -21.89
C GLU A 44 7.10 -1.08 -21.00
N ILE A 45 6.79 0.21 -20.89
CA ILE A 45 5.56 0.68 -20.25
C ILE A 45 4.73 1.39 -21.32
N ALA A 46 3.53 0.86 -21.58
CA ALA A 46 2.58 1.43 -22.52
C ALA A 46 1.33 1.88 -21.80
N GLY A 47 1.08 3.19 -21.74
CA GLY A 47 -0.02 3.75 -20.97
C GLY A 47 -1.10 4.43 -21.80
N ASN A 48 -2.31 4.41 -21.29
CA ASN A 48 -3.43 5.23 -21.76
C ASN A 48 -3.96 6.06 -20.57
N ASN A 49 -5.15 6.66 -20.70
CA ASN A 49 -5.72 7.51 -19.66
C ASN A 49 -6.36 6.74 -18.51
N GLN A 50 -6.46 5.43 -18.58
CA GLN A 50 -7.11 4.59 -17.58
C GLN A 50 -6.12 3.73 -16.80
N PHE A 51 -5.10 3.20 -17.46
CA PHE A 51 -4.08 2.32 -16.86
C PHE A 51 -2.88 2.19 -17.78
N ALA A 52 -1.80 1.54 -17.32
CA ALA A 52 -0.66 1.22 -18.16
C ALA A 52 -0.32 -0.26 -18.07
N HIS A 53 0.21 -0.80 -19.16
CA HIS A 53 0.76 -2.15 -19.21
C HIS A 53 2.28 -2.11 -19.07
N ILE A 54 2.82 -3.06 -18.32
CA ILE A 54 4.25 -3.36 -18.31
C ILE A 54 4.46 -4.60 -19.18
N LEU A 55 5.29 -4.47 -20.20
CA LEU A 55 5.44 -5.48 -21.24
C LEU A 55 6.89 -5.99 -21.30
N GLU A 56 7.05 -7.31 -21.38
CA GLU A 56 8.27 -7.99 -21.74
C GLU A 56 8.02 -8.68 -23.09
N ASP A 57 8.63 -8.20 -24.17
CA ASP A 57 8.43 -8.74 -25.54
C ASP A 57 6.95 -8.93 -25.86
N SER A 58 6.16 -7.88 -25.67
CA SER A 58 4.70 -7.88 -25.88
C SER A 58 3.88 -8.75 -24.93
N ARG A 59 4.52 -9.42 -23.96
CA ARG A 59 3.84 -10.17 -22.91
C ARG A 59 3.56 -9.27 -21.72
N GLU A 60 2.33 -9.22 -21.25
CA GLU A 60 1.98 -8.44 -20.07
C GLU A 60 2.58 -9.05 -18.80
N ARG A 61 3.44 -8.30 -18.13
CA ARG A 61 4.10 -8.68 -16.89
C ARG A 61 3.65 -7.82 -15.72
N GLY A 62 2.86 -6.80 -15.97
CA GLY A 62 2.29 -5.97 -14.93
C GLY A 62 1.25 -5.00 -15.45
N VAL A 63 0.44 -4.48 -14.53
CA VAL A 63 -0.55 -3.44 -14.79
C VAL A 63 -0.37 -2.32 -13.77
N ILE A 64 -0.25 -1.11 -14.26
CA ILE A 64 -0.15 0.09 -13.43
C ILE A 64 -1.54 0.71 -13.34
N HIS A 65 -2.06 0.80 -12.11
CA HIS A 65 -3.32 1.46 -11.81
C HIS A 65 -3.06 2.90 -11.38
N TYR A 66 -3.80 3.83 -11.96
CA TYR A 66 -3.66 5.24 -11.64
C TYR A 66 -4.50 5.65 -10.44
N VAL A 67 -4.07 6.72 -9.80
CA VAL A 67 -4.91 7.43 -8.84
C VAL A 67 -6.17 7.90 -9.56
N ASP A 68 -7.30 7.83 -8.87
CA ASP A 68 -8.59 8.24 -9.41
C ASP A 68 -8.68 9.77 -9.52
N ALA A 69 -7.87 10.31 -10.42
CA ALA A 69 -7.86 11.72 -10.77
C ALA A 69 -7.72 11.82 -12.29
N PRO A 70 -8.64 12.48 -12.99
CA PRO A 70 -8.60 12.53 -14.44
C PRO A 70 -7.28 13.07 -14.96
N GLN A 71 -6.71 12.37 -15.94
CA GLN A 71 -5.55 12.82 -16.75
C GLN A 71 -4.21 12.94 -16.01
N ALA A 72 -4.11 12.61 -14.73
CA ALA A 72 -2.86 12.76 -14.00
C ALA A 72 -1.87 11.61 -14.20
N ARG A 73 -2.35 10.40 -14.52
CA ARG A 73 -1.56 9.16 -14.68
C ARG A 73 -0.55 8.92 -13.55
N LEU A 74 -0.94 9.31 -12.35
CA LEU A 74 -0.13 9.07 -11.15
C LEU A 74 -0.32 7.64 -10.68
N VAL A 75 0.78 7.01 -10.28
CA VAL A 75 0.80 5.61 -9.89
C VAL A 75 0.18 5.43 -8.51
N LYS A 76 -0.86 4.60 -8.43
CA LYS A 76 -1.47 4.16 -7.17
C LYS A 76 -1.00 2.77 -6.80
N GLN A 77 -0.96 1.85 -7.77
CA GLN A 77 -0.67 0.44 -7.53
C GLN A 77 -0.11 -0.20 -8.78
N VAL A 78 0.83 -1.11 -8.61
CA VAL A 78 1.35 -1.94 -9.69
C VAL A 78 1.08 -3.39 -9.36
N ASP A 79 0.31 -4.06 -10.21
CA ASP A 79 0.08 -5.50 -10.11
C ASP A 79 1.08 -6.22 -10.99
N TRP A 80 1.92 -7.05 -10.40
CA TRP A 80 2.94 -7.83 -11.12
C TRP A 80 2.39 -9.22 -11.47
N LYS A 81 2.61 -9.62 -12.71
CA LYS A 81 2.15 -10.92 -13.23
C LYS A 81 3.31 -11.86 -13.49
N ASP A 82 3.09 -13.13 -13.18
CA ASP A 82 4.01 -14.20 -13.55
C ASP A 82 3.83 -14.59 -15.03
N LEU A 83 4.61 -15.58 -15.49
CA LEU A 83 4.58 -16.03 -16.87
C LEU A 83 3.24 -16.68 -17.27
N SER A 84 2.43 -17.11 -16.31
CA SER A 84 1.09 -17.67 -16.57
C SER A 84 0.00 -16.59 -16.60
N GLY A 85 0.36 -15.32 -16.36
CA GLY A 85 -0.57 -14.20 -16.33
C GLY A 85 -1.26 -14.00 -14.99
N ARG A 86 -0.83 -14.68 -13.92
CA ARG A 86 -1.39 -14.51 -12.58
C ARG A 86 -0.68 -13.42 -11.82
N ILE A 87 -1.44 -12.61 -11.10
CA ILE A 87 -0.87 -11.60 -10.18
C ILE A 87 -0.27 -12.34 -8.99
N TYR A 88 1.02 -12.12 -8.75
CA TYR A 88 1.72 -12.69 -7.59
C TYR A 88 2.07 -11.65 -6.54
N GLN A 89 2.13 -10.37 -6.92
CA GLN A 89 2.47 -9.27 -6.02
C GLN A 89 1.81 -7.98 -6.48
N ALA A 90 1.39 -7.15 -5.53
CA ALA A 90 0.98 -5.78 -5.79
C ALA A 90 1.84 -4.83 -4.98
N ASP A 91 2.38 -3.80 -5.64
CA ASP A 91 3.12 -2.72 -5.02
C ASP A 91 2.17 -1.52 -4.88
N HIS A 92 2.07 -0.97 -3.67
CA HIS A 92 1.21 0.17 -3.36
C HIS A 92 2.04 1.43 -3.21
N TYR A 93 1.67 2.47 -3.93
CA TYR A 93 2.40 3.73 -3.96
C TYR A 93 1.64 4.83 -3.23
N ASN A 94 2.36 5.79 -2.69
CA ASN A 94 1.79 6.96 -2.01
C ASN A 94 2.02 8.25 -2.81
N ARG A 95 1.46 9.34 -2.31
CA ARG A 95 1.59 10.68 -2.90
C ARG A 95 3.02 11.20 -2.96
N TYR A 96 3.93 10.56 -2.23
CA TYR A 96 5.35 10.94 -2.17
C TYR A 96 6.20 10.15 -3.17
N GLY A 97 5.57 9.29 -3.98
CA GLY A 97 6.26 8.49 -4.99
C GLY A 97 6.97 7.26 -4.44
N ALA A 98 6.63 6.84 -3.23
CA ALA A 98 7.24 5.68 -2.60
C ALA A 98 6.31 4.47 -2.62
N CYS A 99 6.88 3.30 -2.85
CA CYS A 99 6.20 2.03 -2.61
C CYS A 99 6.18 1.80 -1.10
N PHE A 100 5.03 2.07 -0.48
CA PHE A 100 4.90 1.97 0.97
C PHE A 100 4.43 0.61 1.44
N ALA A 101 3.90 -0.22 0.56
CA ALA A 101 3.39 -1.54 0.91
C ALA A 101 3.49 -2.50 -0.26
N LYS A 102 3.64 -3.79 0.06
CA LYS A 102 3.67 -4.89 -0.90
C LYS A 102 2.74 -5.99 -0.44
N THR A 103 1.82 -6.39 -1.31
CA THR A 103 0.91 -7.51 -1.07
C THR A 103 1.36 -8.72 -1.85
N THR A 104 1.44 -9.88 -1.20
CA THR A 104 1.71 -11.17 -1.84
C THR A 104 0.40 -11.91 -2.03
N TYR A 105 0.24 -12.55 -3.19
CA TYR A 105 -0.94 -13.32 -3.56
C TYR A 105 -0.62 -14.79 -3.68
N SER A 106 -1.59 -15.64 -3.35
CA SER A 106 -1.52 -17.09 -3.57
C SER A 106 -1.75 -17.42 -5.05
N ALA A 107 -1.53 -18.69 -5.39
CA ALA A 107 -1.73 -19.18 -6.77
C ALA A 107 -3.18 -19.04 -7.25
N ASP A 108 -4.16 -19.04 -6.34
CA ASP A 108 -5.58 -18.85 -6.66
C ASP A 108 -6.05 -17.39 -6.58
N GLY A 109 -5.11 -16.42 -6.47
CA GLY A 109 -5.41 -15.00 -6.52
C GLY A 109 -5.87 -14.38 -5.20
N GLN A 110 -5.72 -15.08 -4.08
CA GLN A 110 -6.08 -14.54 -2.77
C GLN A 110 -4.91 -13.79 -2.16
N ALA A 111 -5.15 -12.61 -1.60
CA ALA A 111 -4.15 -11.90 -0.84
C ALA A 111 -3.74 -12.71 0.39
N ILE A 112 -2.45 -12.89 0.61
CA ILE A 112 -1.90 -13.63 1.75
C ILE A 112 -1.40 -12.67 2.81
N LEU A 113 -0.59 -11.70 2.40
CA LEU A 113 0.22 -10.90 3.30
C LEU A 113 0.45 -9.53 2.69
N THR A 114 0.38 -8.46 3.50
CA THR A 114 0.85 -7.13 3.12
C THR A 114 1.89 -6.65 4.11
N LYS A 115 3.04 -6.26 3.61
CA LYS A 115 4.13 -5.64 4.38
C LYS A 115 4.14 -4.16 4.08
N TYR A 116 4.11 -3.34 5.14
CA TYR A 116 4.15 -1.89 5.05
C TYR A 116 5.50 -1.41 5.56
N GLN A 117 6.14 -0.52 4.83
CA GLN A 117 7.48 -0.03 5.14
C GLN A 117 7.53 1.49 5.20
N ASP A 118 8.45 2.00 6.03
CA ASP A 118 8.73 3.43 6.10
C ASP A 118 9.67 3.89 4.96
N ALA A 119 10.01 5.18 4.97
CA ALA A 119 10.89 5.76 3.94
C ALA A 119 12.31 5.19 3.95
N LYS A 120 12.72 4.54 5.04
CA LYS A 120 14.03 3.89 5.17
C LYS A 120 13.99 2.42 4.75
N GLY A 121 12.83 1.91 4.35
CA GLY A 121 12.64 0.52 3.99
C GLY A 121 12.48 -0.42 5.19
N GLN A 122 12.29 0.11 6.39
CA GLN A 122 12.02 -0.71 7.58
C GLN A 122 10.57 -1.16 7.58
N GLU A 123 10.35 -2.45 7.80
CA GLU A 123 9.00 -3.01 7.94
C GLU A 123 8.39 -2.54 9.26
N ILE A 124 7.26 -1.85 9.17
CA ILE A 124 6.57 -1.27 10.33
C ILE A 124 5.29 -2.06 10.64
N VAL A 125 4.50 -2.37 9.63
CA VAL A 125 3.24 -3.10 9.77
C VAL A 125 3.25 -4.34 8.90
N LEU A 126 2.75 -5.44 9.44
CA LEU A 126 2.53 -6.68 8.72
C LEU A 126 1.08 -7.10 8.89
N GLU A 127 0.35 -7.25 7.79
CA GLU A 127 -1.03 -7.71 7.83
C GLU A 127 -1.14 -9.10 7.20
N ASN A 128 -1.62 -10.07 7.98
CA ASN A 128 -1.92 -11.42 7.50
C ASN A 128 -3.38 -11.47 7.06
N HIS A 129 -3.63 -11.61 5.76
CA HIS A 129 -4.99 -11.62 5.20
C HIS A 129 -5.72 -12.93 5.41
N VAL A 130 -4.99 -14.01 5.72
CA VAL A 130 -5.60 -15.33 5.98
C VAL A 130 -6.22 -15.37 7.37
N THR A 131 -5.50 -14.85 8.38
CA THR A 131 -5.94 -14.87 9.78
C THR A 131 -6.54 -13.55 10.25
N GLY A 132 -6.25 -12.45 9.58
CA GLY A 132 -6.61 -11.10 10.01
C GLY A 132 -5.61 -10.47 10.97
N ASP A 133 -4.60 -11.20 11.42
CA ASP A 133 -3.62 -10.70 12.38
C ASP A 133 -2.82 -9.53 11.82
N ILE A 134 -2.54 -8.55 12.67
CA ILE A 134 -1.71 -7.39 12.33
C ILE A 134 -0.59 -7.28 13.36
N LEU A 135 0.63 -7.10 12.88
CA LEU A 135 1.81 -6.85 13.70
C LEU A 135 2.30 -5.43 13.46
N LEU A 136 2.57 -4.69 14.54
CA LEU A 136 3.14 -3.34 14.51
C LEU A 136 4.49 -3.37 15.21
N THR A 137 5.55 -2.98 14.50
CA THR A 137 6.90 -2.88 15.05
C THR A 137 7.44 -1.49 14.78
N LEU A 138 7.28 -0.58 15.75
CA LEU A 138 7.85 0.75 15.67
C LEU A 138 9.34 0.69 16.00
N PRO A 139 10.19 1.53 15.38
CA PRO A 139 11.62 1.54 15.66
C PRO A 139 11.93 1.67 17.15
N GLY A 140 12.77 0.77 17.66
CA GLY A 140 13.17 0.76 19.07
C GLY A 140 12.09 0.30 20.05
N GLN A 141 10.95 -0.18 19.58
CA GLN A 141 9.86 -0.65 20.42
C GLN A 141 9.61 -2.15 20.22
N ALA A 142 8.98 -2.76 21.23
CA ALA A 142 8.57 -4.15 21.14
C ALA A 142 7.43 -4.32 20.14
N LEU A 143 7.42 -5.48 19.48
CA LEU A 143 6.35 -5.85 18.58
C LEU A 143 5.00 -5.88 19.30
N ARG A 144 3.97 -5.35 18.65
CA ARG A 144 2.58 -5.41 19.12
C ARG A 144 1.75 -6.23 18.14
N HIS A 145 0.83 -7.01 18.69
CA HIS A 145 -0.08 -7.87 17.92
C HIS A 145 -1.53 -7.42 18.10
N PHE A 146 -2.26 -7.38 16.99
CA PHE A 146 -3.70 -7.10 16.96
C PHE A 146 -4.41 -8.22 16.20
N LYS A 147 -5.58 -8.63 16.67
CA LYS A 147 -6.33 -9.72 16.04
C LYS A 147 -6.93 -9.34 14.69
N ASN A 148 -7.20 -8.06 14.48
CA ASN A 148 -7.85 -7.56 13.28
C ASN A 148 -7.64 -6.05 13.14
N ARG A 149 -8.16 -5.49 12.05
CA ARG A 149 -8.06 -4.05 11.77
C ARG A 149 -8.78 -3.18 12.80
N VAL A 150 -9.87 -3.69 13.37
CA VAL A 150 -10.63 -2.95 14.40
C VAL A 150 -9.77 -2.75 15.64
N GLU A 151 -9.14 -3.80 16.16
CA GLU A 151 -8.23 -3.69 17.31
C GLU A 151 -7.05 -2.75 17.04
N PHE A 152 -6.47 -2.84 15.85
CA PHE A 152 -5.39 -1.95 15.44
C PHE A 152 -5.84 -0.48 15.41
N THR A 153 -7.03 -0.24 14.86
CA THR A 153 -7.59 1.11 14.77
C THR A 153 -7.91 1.67 16.16
N ILE A 154 -8.45 0.85 17.06
CA ILE A 154 -8.69 1.29 18.45
C ILE A 154 -7.39 1.67 19.15
N PHE A 155 -6.35 0.85 19.01
CA PHE A 155 -5.01 1.19 19.53
C PHE A 155 -4.52 2.53 18.97
N PHE A 156 -4.66 2.74 17.65
CA PHE A 156 -4.28 3.98 16.98
C PHE A 156 -5.02 5.19 17.55
N LEU A 157 -6.34 5.08 17.73
CA LEU A 157 -7.14 6.15 18.31
C LEU A 157 -6.70 6.48 19.74
N GLN A 158 -6.41 5.47 20.54
CA GLN A 158 -5.89 5.66 21.88
C GLN A 158 -4.51 6.33 21.89
N ASP A 159 -3.66 5.94 20.93
CA ASP A 159 -2.33 6.52 20.77
C ASP A 159 -2.41 8.01 20.38
N LEU A 160 -3.46 8.41 19.67
CA LEU A 160 -3.76 9.81 19.37
C LEU A 160 -4.44 10.55 20.51
N GLY A 161 -4.73 9.88 21.64
CA GLY A 161 -5.41 10.48 22.78
C GLY A 161 -6.93 10.61 22.64
N ILE A 162 -7.54 9.85 21.72
CA ILE A 162 -8.98 9.85 21.50
C ILE A 162 -9.65 8.83 22.43
N ASP A 163 -10.76 9.24 23.07
CA ASP A 163 -11.55 8.34 23.92
C ASP A 163 -12.32 7.32 23.07
N THR A 164 -12.04 6.03 23.28
CA THR A 164 -12.62 4.93 22.50
C THR A 164 -13.64 4.11 23.27
N ARG A 165 -13.98 4.48 24.51
CA ARG A 165 -14.83 3.65 25.39
C ARG A 165 -16.22 3.38 24.79
N HIS A 166 -16.72 4.26 23.93
CA HIS A 166 -18.04 4.14 23.30
C HIS A 166 -18.02 3.45 21.93
N LEU A 167 -16.86 3.01 21.46
CA LEU A 167 -16.69 2.39 20.15
C LEU A 167 -16.80 0.86 20.19
N LEU A 168 -16.96 0.27 21.36
CA LEU A 168 -17.01 -1.18 21.52
C LEU A 168 -18.44 -1.69 21.61
#